data_ab671ae64ed51df19ebb31da86bdd50b
#
_entry.id   ab671ae64ed51df19ebb31da86bdd50b
#
_cell.length_a   1.000
_cell.length_b   1.000
_cell.length_c   1.000
_cell.angle_alpha   90.00
_cell.angle_beta   90.00
_cell.angle_gamma   90.00
#
_symmetry.space_group_name_H-M   'P 1'
#
loop_
_entity.id
_entity.type
_entity.pdbx_description
1 polymer ?
#
loop_
_entity_poly.entity_id
_entity_poly.type
_entity_poly.pdbx_seq_one_letter_code
_entity_poly.pdbx_strand_id
1 'polypeptide(L)'
;LDEGIATTMEGFSWRRGIKFRPEANRERWSRLCDCVRNDRLMPLKNLLSAHPENYLNGKKQTLLDYYAQIWALTRFFQTDTECGYRDKVGNILLLAASGDLYRQLLRSEQLSSSNRKMIEDDGDAGMAIMEVFIEPDTERLEEDFKEWCHSLCRMGRG
;
A
#
# COMPACT_ATOMS: atom_id res chain seq x y z
N LEU A 1 -5.02 -4.10 1.28
CA LEU A 1 -4.56 -4.66 -0.01
C LEU A 1 -5.64 -4.61 -1.09
N ASP A 2 -6.90 -4.91 -0.77
CA ASP A 2 -7.99 -4.94 -1.75
C ASP A 2 -8.19 -3.60 -2.44
N GLU A 3 -8.21 -2.52 -1.68
CA GLU A 3 -8.32 -1.15 -2.21
C GLU A 3 -7.11 -0.77 -3.08
N GLY A 4 -5.91 -1.21 -2.69
CA GLY A 4 -4.70 -0.96 -3.47
C GLY A 4 -4.71 -1.70 -4.82
N ILE A 5 -5.16 -2.94 -4.84
CA ILE A 5 -5.32 -3.72 -6.06
C ILE A 5 -6.42 -3.10 -6.94
N ALA A 6 -7.56 -2.73 -6.36
CA ALA A 6 -8.65 -2.08 -7.08
C ALA A 6 -8.20 -0.78 -7.74
N THR A 7 -7.46 0.08 -7.03
CA THR A 7 -6.94 1.35 -7.58
C THR A 7 -5.90 1.15 -8.69
N THR A 8 -5.13 0.05 -8.66
CA THR A 8 -4.22 -0.29 -9.77
C THR A 8 -4.98 -0.73 -11.02
N MET A 9 -6.14 -1.38 -10.84
CA MET A 9 -6.99 -1.80 -11.96
C MET A 9 -7.67 -0.62 -12.68
N GLU A 10 -7.75 0.56 -12.08
CA GLU A 10 -8.23 1.78 -12.75
C GLU A 10 -7.38 2.18 -13.98
N GLY A 11 -6.14 1.67 -14.09
CA GLY A 11 -5.23 1.92 -15.22
C GLY A 11 -5.51 1.09 -16.48
N PHE A 12 -6.62 0.35 -16.58
CA PHE A 12 -6.97 -0.40 -17.78
C PHE A 12 -7.39 0.51 -18.94
N SER A 13 -6.79 0.29 -20.11
CA SER A 13 -7.22 0.90 -21.36
C SER A 13 -7.68 -0.18 -22.34
N TRP A 14 -8.92 -0.04 -22.85
CA TRP A 14 -9.53 -0.96 -23.80
C TRP A 14 -9.27 -0.59 -25.28
N ARG A 15 -8.53 0.48 -25.55
CA ARG A 15 -8.26 0.91 -26.92
C ARG A 15 -7.22 0.01 -27.58
N ARG A 16 -7.63 -0.77 -28.59
CA ARG A 16 -6.78 -1.67 -29.39
C ARG A 16 -6.14 -2.84 -28.61
N GLY A 17 -6.97 -3.52 -27.81
CA GLY A 17 -6.55 -4.62 -26.94
C GLY A 17 -6.37 -4.18 -25.49
N ILE A 18 -6.36 -5.15 -24.58
CA ILE A 18 -6.19 -4.88 -23.14
C ILE A 18 -4.75 -4.43 -22.92
N LYS A 19 -4.55 -3.15 -22.64
CA LYS A 19 -3.26 -2.61 -22.20
C LYS A 19 -3.40 -2.15 -20.76
N PHE A 20 -2.71 -2.84 -19.88
CA PHE A 20 -2.56 -2.42 -18.51
C PHE A 20 -1.41 -1.40 -18.45
N ARG A 21 -1.72 -0.17 -18.09
CA ARG A 21 -0.75 0.89 -17.86
C ARG A 21 -1.01 1.47 -16.46
N PRO A 22 -0.55 0.82 -15.41
CA PRO A 22 -0.72 1.33 -14.05
C PRO A 22 -0.12 2.73 -13.89
N GLU A 23 0.92 3.06 -14.67
CA GLU A 23 1.52 4.41 -14.74
C GLU A 23 0.60 5.46 -15.38
N ALA A 24 -0.47 5.05 -16.05
CA ALA A 24 -1.39 5.96 -16.74
C ALA A 24 -2.44 6.58 -15.83
N ASN A 25 -2.51 6.24 -14.54
CA ASN A 25 -3.43 6.90 -13.61
C ASN A 25 -2.88 8.28 -13.20
N ARG A 26 -2.99 9.24 -14.15
CA ARG A 26 -2.49 10.61 -13.98
C ARG A 26 -3.14 11.33 -12.80
N GLU A 27 -4.39 11.01 -12.49
CA GLU A 27 -5.11 11.63 -11.38
C GLU A 27 -4.48 11.22 -10.04
N ARG A 28 -4.28 9.93 -9.82
CA ARG A 28 -3.64 9.40 -8.61
C ARG A 28 -2.21 9.90 -8.47
N TRP A 29 -1.45 9.87 -9.57
CA TRP A 29 -0.08 10.38 -9.59
C TRP A 29 -0.02 11.87 -9.27
N SER A 30 -0.84 12.70 -9.92
CA SER A 30 -0.88 14.14 -9.64
C SER A 30 -1.23 14.43 -8.19
N ARG A 31 -2.18 13.68 -7.65
CA ARG A 31 -2.62 13.80 -6.27
C ARG A 31 -1.53 13.38 -5.28
N LEU A 32 -0.84 12.26 -5.54
CA LEU A 32 0.31 11.83 -4.75
C LEU A 32 1.39 12.92 -4.71
N CYS A 33 1.74 13.50 -5.87
CA CYS A 33 2.75 14.54 -5.92
C CYS A 33 2.31 15.84 -5.22
N ASP A 34 1.02 16.09 -5.13
CA ASP A 34 0.49 17.17 -4.30
C ASP A 34 0.63 16.85 -2.80
N CYS A 35 0.40 15.60 -2.39
CA CYS A 35 0.67 15.16 -1.01
C CYS A 35 2.16 15.30 -0.66
N VAL A 36 3.05 14.84 -1.54
CA VAL A 36 4.51 14.96 -1.36
C VAL A 36 4.94 16.42 -1.18
N ARG A 37 4.48 17.32 -2.06
CA ARG A 37 4.86 18.75 -2.01
C ARG A 37 4.38 19.48 -0.77
N ASN A 38 3.27 19.05 -0.20
CA ASN A 38 2.63 19.71 0.94
C ASN A 38 2.81 18.92 2.25
N ASP A 39 3.75 17.98 2.28
CA ASP A 39 4.06 17.14 3.45
C ASP A 39 2.82 16.47 4.05
N ARG A 40 1.99 15.87 3.17
CA ARG A 40 0.73 15.20 3.54
C ARG A 40 0.76 13.70 3.30
N LEU A 41 1.98 13.11 3.26
CA LEU A 41 2.09 11.66 3.26
C LEU A 41 1.65 11.11 4.62
N MET A 42 0.75 10.16 4.59
CA MET A 42 0.26 9.49 5.79
C MET A 42 1.30 8.52 6.32
N PRO A 43 1.46 8.39 7.65
CA PRO A 43 2.22 7.29 8.22
C PRO A 43 1.70 5.94 7.70
N LEU A 44 2.61 5.00 7.44
CA LEU A 44 2.27 3.69 6.88
C LEU A 44 1.22 2.96 7.74
N LYS A 45 1.34 3.05 9.06
CA LYS A 45 0.36 2.52 9.99
C LYS A 45 -1.04 3.05 9.70
N ASN A 46 -1.18 4.36 9.54
CA ASN A 46 -2.49 4.97 9.29
C ASN A 46 -3.03 4.58 7.90
N LEU A 47 -2.13 4.43 6.91
CA LEU A 47 -2.50 4.04 5.56
C LEU A 47 -3.02 2.60 5.50
N LEU A 48 -2.44 1.68 6.28
CA LEU A 48 -2.80 0.27 6.29
C LEU A 48 -3.99 -0.05 7.19
N SER A 49 -4.18 0.69 8.30
CA SER A 49 -5.29 0.53 9.24
C SER A 49 -6.54 1.32 8.84
N ALA A 50 -6.42 2.16 7.82
CA ALA A 50 -7.54 3.02 7.43
C ALA A 50 -8.64 2.22 6.72
N HIS A 51 -9.84 2.34 7.25
CA HIS A 51 -11.04 1.97 6.53
C HIS A 51 -11.53 3.20 5.76
N PRO A 52 -11.81 3.09 4.44
CA PRO A 52 -12.31 4.22 3.63
C PRO A 52 -13.51 4.93 4.27
N GLU A 53 -14.34 4.19 4.99
CA GLU A 53 -15.49 4.68 5.74
C GLU A 53 -15.13 5.77 6.76
N ASN A 54 -13.96 5.69 7.37
CA ASN A 54 -13.48 6.69 8.33
C ASN A 54 -13.21 8.06 7.69
N TYR A 55 -13.02 8.08 6.36
CA TYR A 55 -12.79 9.29 5.58
C TYR A 55 -14.05 9.79 4.86
N LEU A 56 -15.11 8.98 4.76
CA LEU A 56 -16.37 9.38 4.11
C LEU A 56 -17.06 10.53 4.86
N ASN A 57 -16.91 10.58 6.17
CA ASN A 57 -17.44 11.65 7.02
C ASN A 57 -16.47 12.86 7.15
N GLY A 58 -15.30 12.76 6.54
CA GLY A 58 -14.26 13.79 6.54
C GLY A 58 -14.29 14.68 5.31
N LYS A 59 -13.24 15.51 5.17
CA LYS A 59 -13.07 16.33 3.97
C LYS A 59 -12.79 15.39 2.78
N LYS A 60 -13.52 15.56 1.67
CA LYS A 60 -13.31 14.85 0.40
C LYS A 60 -11.82 14.79 -0.03
N GLN A 61 -11.07 15.82 0.34
CA GLN A 61 -9.63 15.93 0.14
C GLN A 61 -8.87 14.75 0.78
N THR A 62 -9.16 14.40 2.02
CA THR A 62 -8.47 13.35 2.79
C THR A 62 -8.70 11.96 2.16
N LEU A 63 -9.91 11.70 1.67
CA LEU A 63 -10.23 10.46 0.97
C LEU A 63 -9.44 10.33 -0.34
N LEU A 64 -9.34 11.41 -1.10
CA LEU A 64 -8.55 11.41 -2.35
C LEU A 64 -7.05 11.24 -2.07
N ASP A 65 -6.53 11.84 -1.00
CA ASP A 65 -5.15 11.67 -0.55
C ASP A 65 -4.87 10.22 -0.15
N TYR A 66 -5.79 9.58 0.58
CA TYR A 66 -5.73 8.18 0.96
C TYR A 66 -5.62 7.27 -0.29
N TYR A 67 -6.56 7.38 -1.23
CA TYR A 67 -6.55 6.54 -2.43
C TYR A 67 -5.32 6.74 -3.31
N ALA A 68 -4.79 7.97 -3.40
CA ALA A 68 -3.56 8.23 -4.12
C ALA A 68 -2.36 7.53 -3.48
N GLN A 69 -2.30 7.48 -2.15
CA GLN A 69 -1.21 6.85 -1.41
C GLN A 69 -1.32 5.33 -1.37
N ILE A 70 -2.53 4.75 -1.28
CA ILE A 70 -2.75 3.30 -1.42
C ILE A 70 -2.35 2.82 -2.82
N TRP A 71 -2.71 3.57 -3.86
CA TRP A 71 -2.25 3.30 -5.23
C TRP A 71 -0.72 3.34 -5.31
N ALA A 72 -0.09 4.34 -4.71
CA ALA A 72 1.36 4.49 -4.68
C ALA A 72 2.04 3.32 -3.95
N LEU A 73 1.53 2.90 -2.80
CA LEU A 73 2.06 1.79 -2.02
C LEU A 73 2.00 0.47 -2.81
N THR A 74 0.88 0.22 -3.49
CA THR A 74 0.76 -0.96 -4.34
C THR A 74 1.76 -0.94 -5.50
N ARG A 75 1.98 0.22 -6.11
CA ARG A 75 2.99 0.39 -7.16
C ARG A 75 4.41 0.23 -6.64
N PHE A 76 4.71 0.78 -5.47
CA PHE A 76 6.00 0.62 -4.81
C PHE A 76 6.34 -0.86 -4.71
N PHE A 77 5.45 -1.68 -4.16
CA PHE A 77 5.66 -3.13 -4.07
C PHE A 77 5.78 -3.83 -5.43
N GLN A 78 5.08 -3.35 -6.46
CA GLN A 78 5.14 -3.96 -7.81
C GLN A 78 6.42 -3.61 -8.57
N THR A 79 7.00 -2.44 -8.32
CA THR A 79 8.15 -1.91 -9.05
C THR A 79 9.47 -2.14 -8.34
N ASP A 80 9.44 -2.45 -7.05
CA ASP A 80 10.64 -2.74 -6.30
C ASP A 80 11.28 -4.05 -6.77
N THR A 81 12.55 -3.95 -7.16
CA THR A 81 13.37 -5.09 -7.60
C THR A 81 14.55 -5.35 -6.67
N GLU A 82 14.88 -4.41 -5.79
CA GLU A 82 16.08 -4.45 -4.95
C GLU A 82 15.82 -5.17 -3.62
N CYS A 83 14.69 -4.87 -2.96
CA CYS A 83 14.33 -5.47 -1.68
C CYS A 83 13.49 -6.74 -1.80
N GLY A 84 13.08 -7.12 -3.03
CA GLY A 84 12.26 -8.31 -3.29
C GLY A 84 10.82 -8.21 -2.80
N TYR A 85 10.30 -7.01 -2.58
CA TYR A 85 8.94 -6.81 -2.08
C TYR A 85 7.87 -7.37 -3.02
N ARG A 86 8.10 -7.33 -4.32
CA ARG A 86 7.19 -7.90 -5.32
C ARG A 86 6.91 -9.38 -5.09
N ASP A 87 7.96 -10.16 -4.84
CA ASP A 87 7.83 -11.61 -4.62
C ASP A 87 7.18 -11.89 -3.27
N LYS A 88 7.50 -11.09 -2.26
CA LYS A 88 6.88 -11.17 -0.93
C LYS A 88 5.37 -10.90 -1.00
N VAL A 89 4.94 -9.86 -1.73
CA VAL A 89 3.51 -9.59 -1.97
C VAL A 89 2.86 -10.72 -2.75
N GLY A 90 3.53 -11.28 -3.76
CA GLY A 90 3.06 -12.46 -4.48
C GLY A 90 2.78 -13.65 -3.54
N ASN A 91 3.67 -13.89 -2.59
CA ASN A 91 3.49 -14.93 -1.57
C ASN A 91 2.29 -14.63 -0.64
N ILE A 92 2.11 -13.39 -0.20
CA ILE A 92 0.93 -12.98 0.59
C ILE A 92 -0.37 -13.30 -0.16
N LEU A 93 -0.43 -12.98 -1.44
CA LEU A 93 -1.62 -13.25 -2.27
C LEU A 93 -1.89 -14.76 -2.41
N LEU A 94 -0.85 -15.58 -2.56
CA LEU A 94 -0.98 -17.04 -2.59
C LEU A 94 -1.49 -17.60 -1.26
N LEU A 95 -0.96 -17.12 -0.15
CA LEU A 95 -1.40 -17.50 1.20
C LEU A 95 -2.84 -17.06 1.48
N ALA A 96 -3.23 -15.88 1.00
CA ALA A 96 -4.61 -15.41 1.11
C ALA A 96 -5.56 -16.27 0.28
N ALA A 97 -5.17 -16.63 -0.94
CA ALA A 97 -5.97 -17.48 -1.83
C ALA A 97 -6.15 -18.90 -1.30
N SER A 98 -5.14 -19.45 -0.59
CA SER A 98 -5.24 -20.76 0.07
C SER A 98 -5.97 -20.74 1.41
N GLY A 99 -6.26 -19.56 1.97
CA GLY A 99 -6.82 -19.41 3.32
C GLY A 99 -5.81 -19.58 4.45
N ASP A 100 -4.51 -19.63 4.13
CA ASP A 100 -3.45 -19.90 5.10
C ASP A 100 -2.82 -18.66 5.72
N LEU A 101 -3.07 -17.49 5.14
CA LEU A 101 -2.41 -16.24 5.53
C LEU A 101 -2.54 -15.95 7.04
N TYR A 102 -3.75 -15.97 7.54
CA TYR A 102 -4.04 -15.66 8.94
C TYR A 102 -3.43 -16.69 9.91
N ARG A 103 -3.46 -17.96 9.54
CA ARG A 103 -2.86 -19.03 10.33
C ARG A 103 -1.34 -18.88 10.41
N GLN A 104 -0.67 -18.55 9.31
CA GLN A 104 0.76 -18.33 9.29
C GLN A 104 1.15 -17.04 10.03
N LEU A 105 0.39 -15.96 9.84
CA LEU A 105 0.58 -14.70 10.54
C LEU A 105 0.60 -14.91 12.06
N LEU A 106 -0.44 -15.54 12.61
CA LEU A 106 -0.57 -15.74 14.07
C LEU A 106 0.46 -16.70 14.67
N ARG A 107 1.04 -17.60 13.86
CA ARG A 107 2.10 -18.53 14.29
C ARG A 107 3.51 -17.94 14.16
N SER A 108 3.66 -16.82 13.52
CA SER A 108 4.97 -16.21 13.29
C SER A 108 5.58 -15.73 14.61
N GLU A 109 6.85 -16.08 14.82
CA GLU A 109 7.67 -15.55 15.92
C GLU A 109 8.08 -14.09 15.69
N GLN A 110 8.00 -13.61 14.45
CA GLN A 110 8.30 -12.21 14.08
C GLN A 110 7.15 -11.27 14.44
N LEU A 111 5.94 -11.79 14.68
CA LEU A 111 4.78 -10.98 15.01
C LEU A 111 4.95 -10.34 16.40
N SER A 112 5.08 -9.04 16.45
CA SER A 112 5.19 -8.28 17.69
C SER A 112 3.94 -8.38 18.55
N SER A 113 4.11 -8.24 19.87
CA SER A 113 2.99 -8.26 20.82
C SER A 113 2.02 -7.11 20.55
N SER A 114 2.51 -5.96 20.09
CA SER A 114 1.68 -4.81 19.74
C SER A 114 0.75 -5.12 18.56
N ASN A 115 1.30 -5.67 17.47
CA ASN A 115 0.51 -5.99 16.28
C ASN A 115 -0.42 -7.18 16.53
N ARG A 116 -0.01 -8.16 17.35
CA ARG A 116 -0.88 -9.25 17.78
C ARG A 116 -2.11 -8.72 18.52
N LYS A 117 -1.91 -7.78 19.45
CA LYS A 117 -3.01 -7.14 20.16
C LYS A 117 -3.95 -6.36 19.25
N MET A 118 -3.44 -5.65 18.26
CA MET A 118 -4.29 -4.96 17.27
C MET A 118 -5.18 -5.93 16.48
N ILE A 119 -4.65 -7.12 16.13
CA ILE A 119 -5.45 -8.16 15.47
C ILE A 119 -6.57 -8.66 16.38
N GLU A 120 -6.25 -8.89 17.68
CA GLU A 120 -7.19 -9.43 18.64
C GLU A 120 -8.30 -8.43 19.03
N ASP A 121 -7.95 -7.16 19.21
CA ASP A 121 -8.87 -6.13 19.68
C ASP A 121 -9.71 -5.54 18.53
N ASP A 122 -9.10 -5.26 17.38
CA ASP A 122 -9.68 -4.47 16.31
C ASP A 122 -9.85 -5.26 14.99
N GLY A 123 -9.30 -6.46 14.90
CA GLY A 123 -9.25 -7.25 13.67
C GLY A 123 -8.31 -6.67 12.61
N ASP A 124 -7.51 -5.64 12.95
CA ASP A 124 -6.60 -4.98 12.03
C ASP A 124 -5.28 -5.76 11.90
N ALA A 125 -5.09 -6.38 10.75
CA ALA A 125 -3.91 -7.16 10.42
C ALA A 125 -2.93 -6.44 9.48
N GLY A 126 -3.22 -5.21 9.06
CA GLY A 126 -2.44 -4.51 8.04
C GLY A 126 -0.96 -4.39 8.36
N MET A 127 -0.64 -3.81 9.52
CA MET A 127 0.75 -3.67 9.98
C MET A 127 1.40 -5.02 10.30
N ALA A 128 0.64 -5.96 10.88
CA ALA A 128 1.13 -7.30 11.17
C ALA A 128 1.57 -8.07 9.91
N ILE A 129 0.81 -7.94 8.84
CA ILE A 129 1.15 -8.54 7.54
C ILE A 129 2.44 -7.91 6.99
N MET A 130 2.60 -6.60 7.09
CA MET A 130 3.84 -5.93 6.67
C MET A 130 5.04 -6.41 7.48
N GLU A 131 4.93 -6.41 8.81
CA GLU A 131 5.98 -6.86 9.73
C GLU A 131 6.44 -8.30 9.46
N VAL A 132 5.50 -9.22 9.28
CA VAL A 132 5.81 -10.66 9.17
C VAL A 132 6.24 -11.06 7.76
N PHE A 133 5.63 -10.50 6.71
CA PHE A 133 5.80 -11.02 5.34
C PHE A 133 6.56 -10.07 4.42
N ILE A 134 6.67 -8.78 4.75
CA ILE A 134 7.34 -7.80 3.89
C ILE A 134 8.66 -7.34 4.50
N GLU A 135 8.61 -6.65 5.62
CA GLU A 135 9.78 -6.06 6.26
C GLU A 135 9.53 -5.95 7.78
N PRO A 136 10.31 -6.69 8.60
CA PRO A 136 10.18 -6.63 10.06
C PRO A 136 10.45 -5.23 10.61
N ASP A 137 11.36 -4.48 9.99
CA ASP A 137 11.59 -3.07 10.29
C ASP A 137 10.59 -2.21 9.51
N THR A 138 9.41 -2.01 10.10
CA THR A 138 8.32 -1.24 9.49
C THR A 138 8.61 0.25 9.41
N GLU A 139 9.54 0.79 10.22
CA GLU A 139 9.99 2.18 10.12
C GLU A 139 10.84 2.37 8.86
N ARG A 140 11.75 1.44 8.61
CA ARG A 140 12.53 1.39 7.38
C ARG A 140 11.62 1.27 6.14
N LEU A 141 10.62 0.39 6.19
CA LEU A 141 9.66 0.24 5.09
C LEU A 141 8.93 1.57 4.80
N GLU A 142 8.56 2.31 5.85
CA GLU A 142 7.92 3.62 5.70
C GLU A 142 8.87 4.65 5.06
N GLU A 143 10.15 4.66 5.46
CA GLU A 143 11.17 5.54 4.89
C GLU A 143 11.41 5.22 3.41
N ASP A 144 11.61 3.95 3.05
CA ASP A 144 11.79 3.50 1.67
C ASP A 144 10.58 3.88 0.80
N PHE A 145 9.38 3.71 1.30
CA PHE A 145 8.17 4.11 0.59
C PHE A 145 8.08 5.62 0.38
N LYS A 146 8.40 6.43 1.39
CA LYS A 146 8.42 7.89 1.28
C LYS A 146 9.46 8.35 0.26
N GLU A 147 10.68 7.79 0.31
CA GLU A 147 11.74 8.11 -0.63
C GLU A 147 11.34 7.75 -2.07
N TRP A 148 10.73 6.58 -2.26
CA TRP A 148 10.19 6.19 -3.55
C TRP A 148 9.12 7.16 -4.06
N CYS A 149 8.18 7.61 -3.22
CA CYS A 149 7.17 8.62 -3.59
C CYS A 149 7.82 9.93 -4.05
N HIS A 150 8.84 10.40 -3.31
CA HIS A 150 9.59 11.59 -3.69
C HIS A 150 10.30 11.43 -5.03
N SER A 151 10.92 10.27 -5.27
CA SER A 151 11.61 9.96 -6.51
C SER A 151 10.63 9.91 -7.69
N LEU A 152 9.51 9.21 -7.55
CA LEU A 152 8.47 9.12 -8.56
C LEU A 152 7.95 10.50 -8.98
N CYS A 153 7.75 11.41 -8.02
CA CYS A 153 7.24 12.75 -8.29
C CYS A 153 8.30 13.69 -8.90
N ARG A 154 9.58 13.40 -8.74
CA ARG A 154 10.67 14.13 -9.43
C ARG A 154 10.79 13.73 -10.89
N MET A 155 10.71 12.45 -11.20
CA MET A 155 10.86 11.91 -12.56
C MET A 155 9.77 12.38 -13.53
N GLY A 156 8.57 12.64 -13.06
CA GLY A 156 7.45 13.07 -13.91
C GLY A 156 7.45 14.56 -14.31
N ARG A 157 8.52 15.29 -14.05
CA ARG A 157 8.68 16.71 -14.46
C ARG A 157 9.45 16.92 -15.77
N GLY A 158 9.79 15.84 -16.45
CA GLY A 158 10.47 15.86 -17.75
C GLY A 158 9.51 15.83 -18.93
#